data_e79f94c4a26c5f1fba555dcc75164e4a
#
_entry.id   e79f94c4a26c5f1fba555dcc75164e4a
#
_cell.length_a   1.000
_cell.length_b   1.000
_cell.length_c   1.000
_cell.angle_alpha   90.00
_cell.angle_beta   90.00
_cell.angle_gamma   90.00
#
_symmetry.space_group_name_H-M   'P 1'
#
loop_
_entity.id
_entity.type
_entity.pdbx_description
1 polymer ?
#
loop_
_entity_poly.entity_id
_entity_poly.type
_entity_poly.pdbx_seq_one_letter_code
_entity_poly.pdbx_strand_id
1 'polypeptide(L)'
;MPITKFPHLSPEMNDGRITVAPGVKLSYIDRGRGAPVVFVPGWTFTKEVFEKQISEFSRKYRVIAYDPRSQGASATTAEGNDYLTHAQDLAALLDALQVRNPILIGWSAGAHATLGFIKLRGPESVAAHVIIDMPPKCLSYDRDSWVEGTLEEVSAVHTLYLRDAKGQAEYIKLYTETVMIQRNLLPEELNWIIAQSAKCKPLVAAQLFASCMFSDNNAAAVAVARQRPTLFFIAQHWASRAVAHVKQMFPESKYVVFGGHMMFWEHPEAFNRVLDEFIQRAPIYGVPIES
;
A
#
# COMPACT_ATOMS: atom_id res chain seq x y z
N MET A 1 8.91 8.95 32.77
CA MET A 1 8.74 7.55 32.34
C MET A 1 9.59 7.35 31.11
N PRO A 2 10.40 6.29 30.99
CA PRO A 2 11.26 6.13 29.84
C PRO A 2 10.43 5.91 28.59
N ILE A 3 10.81 6.60 27.53
CA ILE A 3 10.32 6.49 26.16
C ILE A 3 10.30 4.99 25.83
N THR A 4 9.12 4.44 25.59
CA THR A 4 8.96 3.09 25.05
C THR A 4 9.64 3.09 23.68
N LYS A 5 10.89 2.59 23.64
CA LYS A 5 11.53 2.24 22.38
C LYS A 5 10.57 1.32 21.66
N PHE A 6 10.17 1.70 20.44
CA PHE A 6 9.45 0.80 19.55
C PHE A 6 10.16 -0.55 19.58
N PRO A 7 9.44 -1.68 19.71
CA PRO A 7 10.08 -2.98 19.84
C PRO A 7 11.05 -3.17 18.68
N HIS A 8 12.34 -3.30 19.02
CA HIS A 8 13.37 -3.59 18.02
C HIS A 8 13.01 -4.90 17.35
N LEU A 9 12.84 -4.82 16.05
CA LEU A 9 12.72 -6.00 15.19
C LEU A 9 13.92 -6.93 15.47
N SER A 10 13.65 -8.22 15.67
CA SER A 10 14.65 -9.24 16.05
C SER A 10 15.86 -9.32 15.10
N PRO A 11 17.05 -9.79 15.58
CA PRO A 11 18.31 -9.83 14.80
C PRO A 11 18.32 -10.71 13.54
N GLU A 12 17.29 -11.49 13.29
CA GLU A 12 17.17 -12.35 12.09
C GLU A 12 16.59 -11.63 10.86
N MET A 13 16.75 -10.32 10.79
CA MET A 13 16.21 -9.48 9.72
C MET A 13 17.11 -9.51 8.49
N ASN A 14 16.65 -10.12 7.42
CA ASN A 14 17.21 -9.97 6.09
C ASN A 14 16.71 -8.66 5.45
N ASP A 15 17.17 -7.54 5.96
CA ASP A 15 17.04 -6.27 5.26
C ASP A 15 18.05 -6.28 4.12
N GLY A 16 17.56 -6.20 2.90
CA GLY A 16 18.38 -6.29 1.71
C GLY A 16 18.18 -5.11 0.77
N ARG A 17 19.08 -5.05 -0.22
CA ARG A 17 18.92 -4.22 -1.41
C ARG A 17 19.01 -5.10 -2.64
N ILE A 18 18.04 -4.97 -3.54
CA ILE A 18 17.95 -5.78 -4.75
C ILE A 18 17.85 -4.86 -5.98
N THR A 19 18.60 -5.21 -7.03
CA THR A 19 18.55 -4.47 -8.29
C THR A 19 17.34 -4.94 -9.09
N VAL A 20 16.45 -3.98 -9.44
CA VAL A 20 15.21 -4.23 -10.21
C VAL A 20 15.30 -3.68 -11.63
N ALA A 21 16.19 -2.69 -11.85
CA ALA A 21 16.50 -2.12 -13.16
C ALA A 21 17.93 -1.57 -13.15
N PRO A 22 18.52 -1.24 -14.30
CA PRO A 22 19.85 -0.63 -14.36
C PRO A 22 19.95 0.60 -13.45
N GLY A 23 20.85 0.56 -12.47
CA GLY A 23 21.05 1.64 -11.49
C GLY A 23 19.97 1.75 -10.42
N VAL A 24 18.93 0.93 -10.41
CA VAL A 24 17.82 1.00 -9.46
C VAL A 24 17.87 -0.16 -8.48
N LYS A 25 18.16 0.17 -7.22
CA LYS A 25 18.13 -0.78 -6.11
C LYS A 25 16.99 -0.43 -5.16
N LEU A 26 16.13 -1.40 -4.88
CA LEU A 26 15.09 -1.29 -3.87
C LEU A 26 15.58 -1.83 -2.53
N SER A 27 15.22 -1.13 -1.46
CA SER A 27 15.37 -1.60 -0.08
C SER A 27 14.18 -2.44 0.30
N TYR A 28 14.40 -3.64 0.83
CA TYR A 28 13.33 -4.56 1.20
C TYR A 28 13.62 -5.28 2.52
N ILE A 29 12.55 -5.86 3.06
CA ILE A 29 12.53 -6.82 4.18
C ILE A 29 11.93 -8.11 3.63
N ASP A 30 12.54 -9.26 3.97
CA ASP A 30 12.02 -10.60 3.66
C ASP A 30 12.17 -11.48 4.90
N ARG A 31 11.06 -11.86 5.55
CA ARG A 31 11.04 -12.52 6.85
C ARG A 31 10.01 -13.61 6.93
N GLY A 32 10.28 -14.57 7.81
CA GLY A 32 9.41 -15.71 8.01
C GLY A 32 9.50 -16.72 6.87
N ARG A 33 8.56 -17.66 6.84
CA ARG A 33 8.49 -18.75 5.87
C ARG A 33 7.05 -19.08 5.53
N GLY A 34 6.81 -19.81 4.44
CA GLY A 34 5.47 -20.21 4.03
C GLY A 34 4.91 -19.37 2.90
N ALA A 35 3.59 -19.18 2.87
CA ALA A 35 2.91 -18.41 1.83
C ALA A 35 3.41 -16.96 1.79
N PRO A 36 3.76 -16.43 0.62
CA PRO A 36 4.29 -15.08 0.53
C PRO A 36 3.17 -14.02 0.67
N VAL A 37 3.36 -13.11 1.62
CA VAL A 37 2.52 -11.93 1.87
C VAL A 37 3.35 -10.70 1.58
N VAL A 38 2.92 -9.88 0.64
CA VAL A 38 3.69 -8.73 0.13
C VAL A 38 2.95 -7.45 0.41
N PHE A 39 3.56 -6.55 1.18
CA PHE A 39 3.02 -5.23 1.52
C PHE A 39 3.64 -4.15 0.66
N VAL A 40 2.79 -3.34 0.02
CA VAL A 40 3.18 -2.21 -0.84
C VAL A 40 2.67 -0.91 -0.22
N PRO A 41 3.57 0.00 0.19
CA PRO A 41 3.19 1.23 0.87
C PRO A 41 2.56 2.24 -0.10
N GLY A 42 1.85 3.20 0.51
CA GLY A 42 1.22 4.30 -0.19
C GLY A 42 2.18 5.39 -0.67
N TRP A 43 1.60 6.43 -1.22
CA TRP A 43 2.29 7.61 -1.74
C TRP A 43 3.25 8.20 -0.72
N THR A 44 4.52 8.33 -1.10
CA THR A 44 5.67 8.84 -0.33
C THR A 44 6.09 8.02 0.90
N PHE A 45 5.31 7.03 1.31
CA PHE A 45 5.58 6.24 2.50
C PHE A 45 6.58 5.10 2.25
N THR A 46 7.09 4.54 3.34
CA THR A 46 8.11 3.50 3.36
C THR A 46 7.54 2.20 3.93
N LYS A 47 8.26 1.09 3.76
CA LYS A 47 7.92 -0.21 4.34
C LYS A 47 7.75 -0.20 5.86
N GLU A 48 8.38 0.77 6.54
CA GLU A 48 8.33 0.88 8.00
C GLU A 48 6.93 1.12 8.55
N VAL A 49 6.00 1.66 7.74
CA VAL A 49 4.61 1.85 8.17
C VAL A 49 3.90 0.52 8.49
N PHE A 50 4.41 -0.59 7.95
CA PHE A 50 3.88 -1.94 8.18
C PHE A 50 4.59 -2.71 9.30
N GLU A 51 5.39 -2.06 10.14
CA GLU A 51 6.18 -2.73 11.21
C GLU A 51 5.34 -3.71 12.03
N LYS A 52 4.12 -3.29 12.44
CA LYS A 52 3.22 -4.11 13.26
C LYS A 52 2.70 -5.34 12.50
N GLN A 53 2.46 -5.20 11.19
CA GLN A 53 2.05 -6.29 10.31
C GLN A 53 3.21 -7.24 10.04
N ILE A 54 4.39 -6.69 9.72
CA ILE A 54 5.61 -7.49 9.48
C ILE A 54 5.92 -8.35 10.71
N SER A 55 5.90 -7.76 11.92
CA SER A 55 6.17 -8.47 13.18
C SER A 55 5.19 -9.60 13.43
N GLU A 56 3.90 -9.40 13.19
CA GLU A 56 2.87 -10.42 13.46
C GLU A 56 2.86 -11.51 12.40
N PHE A 57 2.82 -11.12 11.12
CA PHE A 57 2.63 -12.06 10.02
C PHE A 57 3.87 -12.90 9.73
N SER A 58 5.09 -12.39 10.00
CA SER A 58 6.33 -13.17 9.79
C SER A 58 6.45 -14.41 10.68
N ARG A 59 5.61 -14.55 11.70
CA ARG A 59 5.51 -15.75 12.53
C ARG A 59 4.85 -16.93 11.81
N LYS A 60 4.01 -16.63 10.79
CA LYS A 60 3.18 -17.61 10.10
C LYS A 60 3.43 -17.67 8.58
N TYR A 61 3.91 -16.58 7.99
CA TYR A 61 4.01 -16.36 6.56
C TYR A 61 5.40 -15.85 6.18
N ARG A 62 5.77 -15.97 4.91
CA ARG A 62 6.91 -15.23 4.36
C ARG A 62 6.45 -13.82 4.03
N VAL A 63 6.86 -12.85 4.84
CA VAL A 63 6.46 -11.45 4.71
C VAL A 63 7.53 -10.66 3.98
N ILE A 64 7.11 -9.97 2.92
CA ILE A 64 7.95 -9.06 2.14
C ILE A 64 7.33 -7.67 2.19
N ALA A 65 8.15 -6.68 2.50
CA ALA A 65 7.81 -5.27 2.38
C ALA A 65 9.01 -4.53 1.80
N TYR A 66 8.78 -3.49 1.02
CA TYR A 66 9.86 -2.77 0.36
C TYR A 66 9.56 -1.27 0.28
N ASP A 67 10.61 -0.49 0.11
CA ASP A 67 10.48 0.91 -0.26
C ASP A 67 10.39 0.99 -1.79
N PRO A 68 9.33 1.55 -2.37
CA PRO A 68 9.25 1.78 -3.81
C PRO A 68 10.39 2.70 -4.30
N ARG A 69 10.65 2.68 -5.59
CA ARG A 69 11.59 3.60 -6.25
C ARG A 69 11.37 5.03 -5.77
N SER A 70 12.45 5.73 -5.46
CA SER A 70 12.49 7.12 -4.99
C SER A 70 11.78 7.38 -3.65
N GLN A 71 11.41 6.32 -2.91
CA GLN A 71 10.87 6.40 -1.56
C GLN A 71 11.82 5.71 -0.56
N GLY A 72 11.82 6.18 0.68
CA GLY A 72 12.57 5.57 1.78
C GLY A 72 14.07 5.39 1.51
N ALA A 73 14.57 4.17 1.70
CA ALA A 73 15.96 3.80 1.51
C ALA A 73 16.27 3.24 0.11
N SER A 74 15.29 3.23 -0.80
CA SER A 74 15.48 2.81 -2.19
C SER A 74 16.18 3.89 -3.01
N ALA A 75 16.71 3.49 -4.19
CA ALA A 75 17.37 4.42 -5.09
C ALA A 75 16.42 5.53 -5.54
N THR A 76 16.87 6.77 -5.43
CA THR A 76 16.19 7.93 -6.01
C THR A 76 16.59 8.08 -7.47
N THR A 77 15.61 8.18 -8.36
CA THR A 77 15.80 8.31 -9.80
C THR A 77 15.15 9.58 -10.33
N ALA A 78 15.67 10.10 -11.45
CA ALA A 78 15.07 11.24 -12.14
C ALA A 78 13.80 10.84 -12.90
N GLU A 79 13.73 9.59 -13.35
CA GLU A 79 12.66 9.04 -14.19
C GLU A 79 12.00 7.83 -13.55
N GLY A 80 10.82 7.44 -14.07
CA GLY A 80 10.08 6.28 -13.58
C GLY A 80 9.39 6.50 -12.24
N ASN A 81 9.15 7.74 -11.86
CA ASN A 81 8.38 8.09 -10.67
C ASN A 81 6.87 8.09 -11.00
N ASP A 82 6.37 6.92 -11.36
CA ASP A 82 4.99 6.64 -11.72
C ASP A 82 4.59 5.22 -11.32
N TYR A 83 3.28 4.95 -11.20
CA TYR A 83 2.79 3.66 -10.69
C TYR A 83 2.87 2.51 -11.71
N LEU A 84 3.03 2.81 -13.01
CA LEU A 84 3.32 1.77 -14.01
C LEU A 84 4.76 1.25 -13.82
N THR A 85 5.71 2.15 -13.65
CA THR A 85 7.11 1.80 -13.36
C THR A 85 7.23 1.11 -12.00
N HIS A 86 6.50 1.58 -10.96
CA HIS A 86 6.47 0.90 -9.66
C HIS A 86 5.92 -0.53 -9.77
N ALA A 87 4.96 -0.78 -10.65
CA ALA A 87 4.45 -2.12 -10.92
C ALA A 87 5.50 -3.01 -11.61
N GLN A 88 6.29 -2.47 -12.53
CA GLN A 88 7.42 -3.17 -13.17
C GLN A 88 8.52 -3.48 -12.16
N ASP A 89 8.86 -2.54 -11.30
CA ASP A 89 9.82 -2.73 -10.19
C ASP A 89 9.35 -3.81 -9.22
N LEU A 90 8.06 -3.80 -8.87
CA LEU A 90 7.46 -4.86 -8.04
C LEU A 90 7.57 -6.22 -8.70
N ALA A 91 7.31 -6.33 -10.01
CA ALA A 91 7.46 -7.57 -10.74
C ALA A 91 8.92 -8.06 -10.73
N ALA A 92 9.88 -7.17 -10.98
CA ALA A 92 11.30 -7.50 -10.94
C ALA A 92 11.79 -7.90 -9.53
N LEU A 93 11.29 -7.22 -8.48
CA LEU A 93 11.56 -7.57 -7.08
C LEU A 93 11.07 -8.99 -6.77
N LEU A 94 9.82 -9.32 -7.12
CA LEU A 94 9.23 -10.62 -6.85
C LEU A 94 9.93 -11.73 -7.65
N ASP A 95 10.30 -11.48 -8.91
CA ASP A 95 11.06 -12.42 -9.72
C ASP A 95 12.44 -12.69 -9.10
N ALA A 96 13.15 -11.66 -8.68
CA ALA A 96 14.49 -11.78 -8.08
C ALA A 96 14.47 -12.48 -6.70
N LEU A 97 13.40 -12.29 -5.92
CA LEU A 97 13.16 -12.99 -4.65
C LEU A 97 12.51 -14.37 -4.83
N GLN A 98 12.29 -14.80 -6.08
CA GLN A 98 11.64 -16.07 -6.43
C GLN A 98 10.25 -16.23 -5.78
N VAL A 99 9.51 -15.13 -5.66
CA VAL A 99 8.15 -15.12 -5.12
C VAL A 99 7.16 -15.51 -6.22
N ARG A 100 6.34 -16.50 -5.94
CA ARG A 100 5.25 -16.95 -6.83
C ARG A 100 3.93 -16.88 -6.08
N ASN A 101 2.87 -16.51 -6.79
CA ASN A 101 1.52 -16.43 -6.26
C ASN A 101 1.42 -15.72 -4.89
N PRO A 102 1.92 -14.46 -4.75
CA PRO A 102 1.84 -13.75 -3.49
C PRO A 102 0.38 -13.40 -3.13
N ILE A 103 0.12 -13.28 -1.83
CA ILE A 103 -0.98 -12.47 -1.34
C ILE A 103 -0.48 -11.04 -1.40
N LEU A 104 -1.03 -10.26 -2.33
CA LEU A 104 -0.51 -8.93 -2.66
C LEU A 104 -1.39 -7.86 -2.02
N ILE A 105 -0.79 -7.02 -1.18
CA ILE A 105 -1.48 -6.05 -0.35
C ILE A 105 -0.99 -4.65 -0.71
N GLY A 106 -1.87 -3.81 -1.23
CA GLY A 106 -1.57 -2.42 -1.55
C GLY A 106 -2.31 -1.46 -0.64
N TRP A 107 -1.59 -0.58 0.04
CA TRP A 107 -2.19 0.51 0.80
C TRP A 107 -2.19 1.80 0.00
N SER A 108 -3.35 2.49 -0.06
CA SER A 108 -3.46 3.79 -0.72
C SER A 108 -2.92 3.70 -2.16
N ALA A 109 -2.12 4.65 -2.59
CA ALA A 109 -1.49 4.63 -3.91
C ALA A 109 -0.66 3.36 -4.21
N GLY A 110 -0.21 2.60 -3.19
CA GLY A 110 0.38 1.28 -3.35
C GLY A 110 -0.56 0.27 -4.03
N ALA A 111 -1.88 0.48 -3.92
CA ALA A 111 -2.86 -0.33 -4.66
C ALA A 111 -2.75 -0.15 -6.18
N HIS A 112 -2.36 1.03 -6.66
CA HIS A 112 -2.11 1.22 -8.10
C HIS A 112 -0.88 0.47 -8.59
N ALA A 113 0.17 0.34 -7.76
CA ALA A 113 1.31 -0.51 -8.10
C ALA A 113 0.92 -1.99 -8.13
N THR A 114 0.10 -2.48 -7.17
CA THR A 114 -0.35 -3.87 -7.16
C THR A 114 -1.31 -4.18 -8.30
N LEU A 115 -2.23 -3.28 -8.63
CA LEU A 115 -3.14 -3.42 -9.79
C LEU A 115 -2.37 -3.32 -11.10
N GLY A 116 -1.35 -2.46 -11.18
CA GLY A 116 -0.42 -2.39 -12.30
C GLY A 116 0.35 -3.71 -12.49
N PHE A 117 0.82 -4.33 -11.41
CA PHE A 117 1.43 -5.67 -11.44
C PHE A 117 0.45 -6.72 -11.99
N ILE A 118 -0.78 -6.74 -11.53
CA ILE A 118 -1.83 -7.64 -12.01
C ILE A 118 -2.14 -7.40 -13.50
N LYS A 119 -2.15 -6.14 -13.94
CA LYS A 119 -2.30 -5.80 -15.36
C LYS A 119 -1.15 -6.31 -16.21
N LEU A 120 0.08 -6.32 -15.69
CA LEU A 120 1.29 -6.80 -16.38
C LEU A 120 1.39 -8.32 -16.42
N ARG A 121 1.00 -9.01 -15.35
CA ARG A 121 1.28 -10.44 -15.14
C ARG A 121 0.03 -11.33 -15.20
N GLY A 122 -1.16 -10.75 -15.29
CA GLY A 122 -2.43 -11.45 -15.22
C GLY A 122 -2.94 -11.67 -13.78
N PRO A 123 -4.25 -11.82 -13.58
CA PRO A 123 -4.84 -12.07 -12.26
C PRO A 123 -4.36 -13.38 -11.62
N GLU A 124 -3.97 -14.37 -12.44
CA GLU A 124 -3.46 -15.67 -11.99
C GLU A 124 -2.09 -15.57 -11.32
N SER A 125 -1.40 -14.45 -11.44
CA SER A 125 -0.09 -14.22 -10.83
C SER A 125 -0.11 -13.99 -9.32
N VAL A 126 -1.30 -13.84 -8.74
CA VAL A 126 -1.50 -13.65 -7.29
C VAL A 126 -2.39 -14.75 -6.71
N ALA A 127 -2.15 -15.13 -5.45
CA ALA A 127 -3.05 -16.03 -4.71
C ALA A 127 -4.29 -15.29 -4.21
N ALA A 128 -4.12 -14.06 -3.76
CA ALA A 128 -5.19 -13.16 -3.34
C ALA A 128 -4.73 -11.70 -3.46
N HIS A 129 -5.68 -10.78 -3.49
CA HIS A 129 -5.42 -9.35 -3.55
C HIS A 129 -6.11 -8.61 -2.41
N VAL A 130 -5.42 -7.66 -1.79
CA VAL A 130 -5.96 -6.82 -0.73
C VAL A 130 -5.71 -5.35 -1.05
N ILE A 131 -6.77 -4.56 -1.06
CA ILE A 131 -6.72 -3.11 -1.23
C ILE A 131 -7.05 -2.46 0.11
N ILE A 132 -6.12 -1.66 0.61
CA ILE A 132 -6.33 -0.87 1.84
C ILE A 132 -6.62 0.56 1.42
N ASP A 133 -7.89 0.90 1.48
CA ASP A 133 -8.47 2.25 1.37
C ASP A 133 -8.01 3.05 0.14
N MET A 134 -8.27 2.50 -1.05
CA MET A 134 -7.97 3.16 -2.32
C MET A 134 -8.98 2.77 -3.39
N PRO A 135 -9.62 3.74 -4.07
CA PRO A 135 -10.40 3.45 -5.26
C PRO A 135 -9.48 3.05 -6.43
N PRO A 136 -9.87 2.08 -7.26
CA PRO A 136 -9.09 1.71 -8.44
C PRO A 136 -8.97 2.82 -9.50
N LYS A 137 -9.86 3.81 -9.45
CA LYS A 137 -9.86 5.04 -10.27
C LYS A 137 -10.01 6.24 -9.36
N CYS A 138 -9.12 7.23 -9.51
CA CYS A 138 -9.03 8.33 -8.55
C CYS A 138 -9.85 9.57 -8.93
N LEU A 139 -10.18 9.78 -10.21
CA LEU A 139 -10.88 10.99 -10.66
C LEU A 139 -12.28 10.69 -11.19
N SER A 140 -13.27 11.48 -10.76
CA SER A 140 -14.60 11.54 -11.35
C SER A 140 -15.28 12.86 -11.01
N TYR A 141 -16.18 13.31 -11.88
CA TYR A 141 -17.13 14.40 -11.60
C TYR A 141 -18.45 13.88 -11.00
N ASP A 142 -18.65 12.57 -11.00
CA ASP A 142 -19.79 11.96 -10.35
C ASP A 142 -19.54 11.91 -8.83
N ARG A 143 -20.36 12.66 -8.08
CA ARG A 143 -20.25 12.80 -6.63
C ARG A 143 -20.58 11.53 -5.85
N ASP A 144 -21.27 10.58 -6.46
CA ASP A 144 -21.62 9.29 -5.85
C ASP A 144 -20.53 8.25 -6.07
N SER A 145 -19.57 8.51 -6.96
CA SER A 145 -18.41 7.65 -7.20
C SER A 145 -17.48 7.61 -5.99
N TRP A 146 -16.90 6.43 -5.75
CA TRP A 146 -15.77 6.30 -4.84
C TRP A 146 -14.49 6.68 -5.59
N VAL A 147 -14.04 7.91 -5.39
CA VAL A 147 -12.84 8.51 -6.01
C VAL A 147 -12.19 9.51 -5.06
N GLU A 148 -10.94 9.87 -5.31
CA GLU A 148 -10.20 10.85 -4.53
C GLU A 148 -10.72 12.28 -4.71
N GLY A 149 -11.28 12.60 -5.89
CA GLY A 149 -11.87 13.90 -6.14
C GLY A 149 -12.09 14.20 -7.61
N THR A 150 -12.41 15.47 -7.87
CA THR A 150 -12.42 16.05 -9.22
C THR A 150 -11.03 16.50 -9.64
N LEU A 151 -10.86 16.82 -10.93
CA LEU A 151 -9.59 17.35 -11.43
C LEU A 151 -9.20 18.65 -10.73
N GLU A 152 -10.16 19.51 -10.43
CA GLU A 152 -9.93 20.81 -9.78
C GLU A 152 -9.44 20.62 -8.34
N GLU A 153 -10.07 19.71 -7.58
CA GLU A 153 -9.69 19.40 -6.19
C GLU A 153 -8.27 18.82 -6.13
N VAL A 154 -7.96 17.86 -6.99
CA VAL A 154 -6.63 17.24 -7.07
C VAL A 154 -5.57 18.25 -7.54
N SER A 155 -5.88 19.10 -8.52
CA SER A 155 -4.97 20.15 -9.00
C SER A 155 -4.69 21.18 -7.90
N ALA A 156 -5.67 21.48 -7.05
CA ALA A 156 -5.49 22.37 -5.91
C ALA A 156 -4.47 21.80 -4.90
N VAL A 157 -4.59 20.52 -4.53
CA VAL A 157 -3.61 19.86 -3.65
C VAL A 157 -2.20 19.95 -4.25
N HIS A 158 -2.05 19.56 -5.53
CA HIS A 158 -0.76 19.60 -6.20
C HIS A 158 -0.16 21.02 -6.21
N THR A 159 -0.97 22.02 -6.51
CA THR A 159 -0.52 23.41 -6.66
C THR A 159 -0.19 24.05 -5.32
N LEU A 160 -0.96 23.77 -4.28
CA LEU A 160 -0.82 24.42 -2.98
C LEU A 160 0.29 23.78 -2.13
N TYR A 161 0.46 22.46 -2.22
CA TYR A 161 1.28 21.74 -1.26
C TYR A 161 2.50 21.02 -1.86
N LEU A 162 2.49 20.61 -3.13
CA LEU A 162 3.51 19.72 -3.66
C LEU A 162 4.64 20.43 -4.44
N ARG A 163 4.93 21.69 -4.09
CA ARG A 163 6.00 22.48 -4.73
C ARG A 163 7.35 22.33 -4.04
N ASP A 164 7.33 22.12 -2.73
CA ASP A 164 8.52 22.06 -1.89
C ASP A 164 8.32 21.15 -0.66
N ALA A 165 9.40 20.98 0.11
CA ALA A 165 9.38 20.10 1.29
C ALA A 165 8.48 20.61 2.42
N LYS A 166 8.31 21.93 2.53
CA LYS A 166 7.45 22.52 3.56
C LYS A 166 5.99 22.23 3.24
N GLY A 167 5.56 22.50 2.01
CA GLY A 167 4.20 22.22 1.56
C GLY A 167 3.86 20.73 1.63
N GLN A 168 4.79 19.84 1.23
CA GLN A 168 4.62 18.40 1.38
C GLN A 168 4.39 18.01 2.85
N ALA A 169 5.19 18.52 3.77
CA ALA A 169 5.05 18.24 5.21
C ALA A 169 3.73 18.78 5.78
N GLU A 170 3.32 19.98 5.36
CA GLU A 170 2.03 20.58 5.74
C GLU A 170 0.86 19.74 5.24
N TYR A 171 0.91 19.25 4.00
CA TYR A 171 -0.14 18.38 3.45
C TYR A 171 -0.21 17.05 4.20
N ILE A 172 0.93 16.38 4.42
CA ILE A 172 0.96 15.13 5.18
C ILE A 172 0.44 15.32 6.60
N LYS A 173 0.79 16.42 7.26
CA LYS A 173 0.23 16.75 8.58
C LYS A 173 -1.29 16.87 8.51
N LEU A 174 -1.81 17.72 7.62
CA LEU A 174 -3.25 17.94 7.46
C LEU A 174 -3.96 16.61 7.14
N TYR A 175 -3.46 15.85 6.19
CA TYR A 175 -4.06 14.59 5.77
C TYR A 175 -4.01 13.53 6.89
N THR A 176 -2.94 13.51 7.68
CA THR A 176 -2.82 12.61 8.84
C THR A 176 -3.87 12.93 9.91
N GLU A 177 -4.03 14.21 10.25
CA GLU A 177 -4.93 14.67 11.31
C GLU A 177 -6.43 14.61 10.91
N THR A 178 -6.72 14.64 9.59
CA THR A 178 -8.12 14.71 9.11
C THR A 178 -8.62 13.41 8.49
N VAL A 179 -7.72 12.57 7.93
CA VAL A 179 -8.10 11.41 7.12
C VAL A 179 -7.40 10.13 7.56
N MET A 180 -6.08 10.18 7.81
CA MET A 180 -5.33 8.94 8.06
C MET A 180 -5.65 8.32 9.41
N ILE A 181 -5.74 9.14 10.46
CA ILE A 181 -5.90 8.70 11.84
C ILE A 181 -7.14 9.38 12.44
N GLN A 182 -7.98 8.61 13.10
CA GLN A 182 -9.23 9.12 13.68
C GLN A 182 -9.12 9.48 15.18
N ARG A 183 -8.10 8.98 15.86
CA ARG A 183 -7.81 9.33 17.25
C ARG A 183 -6.87 10.52 17.35
N ASN A 184 -6.80 11.10 18.53
CA ASN A 184 -5.77 12.10 18.82
C ASN A 184 -4.38 11.43 18.74
N LEU A 185 -3.48 12.04 17.96
CA LEU A 185 -2.09 11.61 17.86
C LEU A 185 -1.23 12.28 18.93
N LEU A 186 -0.27 11.54 19.44
CA LEU A 186 0.82 12.14 20.18
C LEU A 186 1.74 12.90 19.20
N PRO A 187 2.38 14.01 19.63
CA PRO A 187 3.28 14.77 18.77
C PRO A 187 4.39 13.93 18.11
N GLU A 188 4.94 12.96 18.85
CA GLU A 188 5.96 12.05 18.34
C GLU A 188 5.44 11.10 17.26
N GLU A 189 4.18 10.66 17.34
CA GLU A 189 3.55 9.82 16.34
C GLU A 189 3.35 10.61 15.03
N LEU A 190 2.82 11.84 15.14
CA LEU A 190 2.64 12.72 13.99
C LEU A 190 3.98 13.05 13.33
N ASN A 191 5.00 13.39 14.12
CA ASN A 191 6.34 13.66 13.62
C ASN A 191 6.95 12.45 12.93
N TRP A 192 6.72 11.25 13.45
CA TRP A 192 7.18 10.01 12.82
C TRP A 192 6.52 9.80 11.45
N ILE A 193 5.19 9.98 11.35
CA ILE A 193 4.44 9.86 10.08
C ILE A 193 4.97 10.86 9.05
N ILE A 194 5.12 12.14 9.43
CA ILE A 194 5.66 13.18 8.56
C ILE A 194 7.09 12.81 8.11
N ALA A 195 7.93 12.32 9.02
CA ALA A 195 9.30 11.93 8.71
C ALA A 195 9.38 10.72 7.75
N GLN A 196 8.42 9.81 7.75
CA GLN A 196 8.37 8.73 6.75
C GLN A 196 8.16 9.30 5.34
N SER A 197 7.18 10.18 5.17
CA SER A 197 6.89 10.82 3.88
C SER A 197 8.04 11.74 3.40
N ALA A 198 8.69 12.44 4.31
CA ALA A 198 9.81 13.35 3.98
C ALA A 198 11.06 12.65 3.40
N LYS A 199 11.14 11.32 3.47
CA LYS A 199 12.17 10.52 2.79
C LYS A 199 11.99 10.51 1.26
N CYS A 200 10.82 10.91 0.76
CA CYS A 200 10.53 11.10 -0.66
C CYS A 200 10.72 12.58 -1.02
N LYS A 201 11.51 12.88 -2.06
CA LYS A 201 11.76 14.26 -2.49
C LYS A 201 10.49 14.92 -3.04
N PRO A 202 10.27 16.23 -2.82
CA PRO A 202 9.05 16.93 -3.24
C PRO A 202 8.69 16.77 -4.73
N LEU A 203 9.68 16.89 -5.60
CA LEU A 203 9.44 16.70 -7.05
C LEU A 203 8.94 15.29 -7.36
N VAL A 204 9.53 14.27 -6.73
CA VAL A 204 9.09 12.87 -6.87
C VAL A 204 7.69 12.70 -6.27
N ALA A 205 7.43 13.28 -5.11
CA ALA A 205 6.11 13.24 -4.48
C ALA A 205 5.04 13.84 -5.40
N ALA A 206 5.33 14.97 -6.06
CA ALA A 206 4.42 15.60 -7.02
C ALA A 206 4.18 14.72 -8.27
N GLN A 207 5.23 14.09 -8.81
CA GLN A 207 5.11 13.17 -9.95
C GLN A 207 4.27 11.94 -9.60
N LEU A 208 4.54 11.31 -8.45
CA LEU A 208 3.79 10.16 -7.96
C LEU A 208 2.33 10.51 -7.65
N PHE A 209 2.08 11.69 -7.06
CA PHE A 209 0.73 12.16 -6.82
C PHE A 209 -0.06 12.29 -8.13
N ALA A 210 0.49 12.98 -9.11
CA ALA A 210 -0.14 13.12 -10.43
C ALA A 210 -0.38 11.74 -11.08
N SER A 211 0.63 10.85 -11.08
CA SER A 211 0.49 9.50 -11.61
C SER A 211 -0.63 8.71 -10.93
N CYS A 212 -0.75 8.79 -9.60
CA CYS A 212 -1.82 8.17 -8.84
C CYS A 212 -3.19 8.70 -9.26
N MET A 213 -3.35 10.03 -9.23
CA MET A 213 -4.63 10.68 -9.48
C MET A 213 -5.16 10.44 -10.90
N PHE A 214 -4.26 10.35 -11.90
CA PHE A 214 -4.65 10.04 -13.28
C PHE A 214 -4.73 8.54 -13.59
N SER A 215 -4.53 7.66 -12.60
CA SER A 215 -4.64 6.21 -12.80
C SER A 215 -6.09 5.76 -12.91
N ASP A 216 -6.35 4.85 -13.87
CA ASP A 216 -7.59 4.06 -13.95
C ASP A 216 -7.21 2.57 -14.05
N ASN A 217 -7.41 1.86 -12.97
CA ASN A 217 -7.12 0.43 -12.85
C ASN A 217 -8.40 -0.42 -12.66
N ASN A 218 -9.58 0.13 -12.95
CA ASN A 218 -10.85 -0.58 -12.80
C ASN A 218 -10.87 -1.93 -13.52
N ALA A 219 -10.36 -2.00 -14.75
CA ALA A 219 -10.32 -3.25 -15.52
C ALA A 219 -9.48 -4.33 -14.82
N ALA A 220 -8.31 -3.98 -14.28
CA ALA A 220 -7.45 -4.92 -13.54
C ALA A 220 -8.08 -5.34 -12.21
N ALA A 221 -8.71 -4.39 -11.50
CA ALA A 221 -9.41 -4.66 -10.25
C ALA A 221 -10.60 -5.62 -10.46
N VAL A 222 -11.39 -5.42 -11.51
CA VAL A 222 -12.49 -6.34 -11.88
C VAL A 222 -11.96 -7.71 -12.27
N ALA A 223 -10.88 -7.76 -13.06
CA ALA A 223 -10.29 -9.01 -13.51
C ALA A 223 -9.77 -9.86 -12.35
N VAL A 224 -9.06 -9.26 -11.40
CA VAL A 224 -8.55 -10.00 -10.23
C VAL A 224 -9.67 -10.39 -9.28
N ALA A 225 -10.63 -9.51 -9.02
CA ALA A 225 -11.76 -9.80 -8.12
C ALA A 225 -12.65 -10.96 -8.59
N ARG A 226 -12.77 -11.17 -9.91
CA ARG A 226 -13.50 -12.30 -10.50
C ARG A 226 -12.76 -13.64 -10.43
N GLN A 227 -11.45 -13.62 -10.33
CA GLN A 227 -10.61 -14.82 -10.45
C GLN A 227 -9.90 -15.20 -9.15
N ARG A 228 -9.73 -14.26 -8.25
CA ARG A 228 -8.98 -14.43 -7.01
C ARG A 228 -9.73 -13.84 -5.83
N PRO A 229 -9.60 -14.42 -4.64
CA PRO A 229 -10.08 -13.81 -3.41
C PRO A 229 -9.57 -12.37 -3.31
N THR A 230 -10.50 -11.44 -3.15
CA THR A 230 -10.19 -10.01 -3.03
C THR A 230 -10.85 -9.43 -1.79
N LEU A 231 -10.09 -8.62 -1.02
CA LEU A 231 -10.56 -7.95 0.18
C LEU A 231 -10.30 -6.45 0.07
N PHE A 232 -11.33 -5.66 0.38
CA PHE A 232 -11.21 -4.21 0.54
C PHE A 232 -11.29 -3.83 2.01
N PHE A 233 -10.27 -3.19 2.53
CA PHE A 233 -10.35 -2.42 3.76
C PHE A 233 -10.75 -1.01 3.41
N ILE A 234 -11.82 -0.50 4.01
CA ILE A 234 -12.44 0.79 3.69
C ILE A 234 -12.43 1.64 4.94
N ALA A 235 -11.89 2.86 4.86
CA ALA A 235 -11.95 3.82 5.94
C ALA A 235 -13.37 4.37 6.13
N GLN A 236 -13.72 4.75 7.36
CA GLN A 236 -15.07 5.16 7.72
C GLN A 236 -15.57 6.38 6.93
N HIS A 237 -14.67 7.32 6.57
CA HIS A 237 -15.04 8.50 5.80
C HIS A 237 -15.52 8.19 4.37
N TRP A 238 -15.12 7.03 3.81
CA TRP A 238 -15.56 6.53 2.50
C TRP A 238 -16.79 5.62 2.55
N ALA A 239 -17.21 5.16 3.75
CA ALA A 239 -18.07 3.99 3.95
C ALA A 239 -19.23 3.87 2.96
N SER A 240 -20.04 4.93 2.78
CA SER A 240 -21.24 4.86 1.93
C SER A 240 -20.89 4.65 0.45
N ARG A 241 -20.00 5.49 -0.09
CA ARG A 241 -19.61 5.46 -1.52
C ARG A 241 -18.79 4.21 -1.85
N ALA A 242 -17.79 3.89 -1.02
CA ALA A 242 -16.92 2.75 -1.25
C ALA A 242 -17.67 1.42 -1.15
N VAL A 243 -18.55 1.24 -0.16
CA VAL A 243 -19.35 0.02 -0.02
C VAL A 243 -20.31 -0.14 -1.21
N ALA A 244 -20.98 0.93 -1.64
CA ALA A 244 -21.85 0.89 -2.81
C ALA A 244 -21.06 0.49 -4.07
N HIS A 245 -19.89 1.11 -4.28
CA HIS A 245 -19.01 0.81 -5.40
C HIS A 245 -18.51 -0.64 -5.37
N VAL A 246 -18.02 -1.12 -4.21
CA VAL A 246 -17.53 -2.50 -4.07
C VAL A 246 -18.63 -3.52 -4.34
N LYS A 247 -19.83 -3.33 -3.79
CA LYS A 247 -20.97 -4.22 -4.06
C LYS A 247 -21.37 -4.26 -5.53
N GLN A 248 -21.29 -3.14 -6.22
CA GLN A 248 -21.65 -3.03 -7.63
C GLN A 248 -20.58 -3.62 -8.55
N MET A 249 -19.32 -3.24 -8.33
CA MET A 249 -18.22 -3.55 -9.27
C MET A 249 -17.51 -4.87 -8.95
N PHE A 250 -17.51 -5.28 -7.67
CA PHE A 250 -16.77 -6.43 -7.16
C PHE A 250 -17.65 -7.31 -6.25
N PRO A 251 -18.81 -7.83 -6.74
CA PRO A 251 -19.83 -8.45 -5.90
C PRO A 251 -19.36 -9.68 -5.12
N GLU A 252 -18.30 -10.36 -5.59
CA GLU A 252 -17.74 -11.53 -4.93
C GLU A 252 -16.63 -11.18 -3.93
N SER A 253 -16.20 -9.93 -3.90
CA SER A 253 -15.14 -9.47 -3.00
C SER A 253 -15.68 -9.28 -1.58
N LYS A 254 -14.78 -9.48 -0.61
CA LYS A 254 -15.05 -9.11 0.77
C LYS A 254 -14.69 -7.64 1.01
N TYR A 255 -15.37 -7.03 1.95
CA TYR A 255 -14.99 -5.71 2.44
C TYR A 255 -15.22 -5.60 3.94
N VAL A 256 -14.43 -4.75 4.58
CA VAL A 256 -14.57 -4.38 5.99
C VAL A 256 -14.39 -2.88 6.12
N VAL A 257 -15.23 -2.23 6.92
CA VAL A 257 -15.23 -0.79 7.16
C VAL A 257 -14.85 -0.52 8.60
N PHE A 258 -13.73 0.14 8.84
CA PHE A 258 -13.33 0.64 10.17
C PHE A 258 -12.13 1.59 10.09
N GLY A 259 -11.94 2.42 11.12
CA GLY A 259 -10.76 3.26 11.27
C GLY A 259 -10.61 4.34 10.19
N GLY A 260 -9.43 4.95 10.16
CA GLY A 260 -9.00 5.93 9.16
C GLY A 260 -8.22 5.29 8.01
N HIS A 261 -7.60 6.13 7.17
CA HIS A 261 -6.81 5.68 6.01
C HIS A 261 -5.59 4.81 6.38
N MET A 262 -5.03 5.00 7.59
CA MET A 262 -3.96 4.17 8.17
C MET A 262 -4.48 3.19 9.23
N MET A 263 -5.64 2.60 9.04
CA MET A 263 -6.28 1.68 10.01
C MET A 263 -5.39 0.54 10.48
N PHE A 264 -4.49 0.05 9.64
CA PHE A 264 -3.54 -1.00 9.98
C PHE A 264 -2.48 -0.55 11.00
N TRP A 265 -2.19 0.75 11.04
CA TRP A 265 -1.28 1.37 11.99
C TRP A 265 -2.01 1.80 13.26
N GLU A 266 -3.21 2.37 13.09
CA GLU A 266 -4.07 2.87 14.18
C GLU A 266 -4.69 1.73 15.01
N HIS A 267 -5.17 0.68 14.35
CA HIS A 267 -5.86 -0.47 14.96
C HIS A 267 -5.23 -1.81 14.53
N PRO A 268 -3.93 -2.03 14.83
CA PRO A 268 -3.18 -3.16 14.26
C PRO A 268 -3.77 -4.53 14.62
N GLU A 269 -4.27 -4.71 15.84
CA GLU A 269 -4.82 -6.00 16.29
C GLU A 269 -6.10 -6.36 15.52
N ALA A 270 -6.99 -5.38 15.33
CA ALA A 270 -8.23 -5.57 14.57
C ALA A 270 -7.94 -5.82 13.09
N PHE A 271 -7.04 -5.03 12.51
CA PHE A 271 -6.60 -5.18 11.12
C PHE A 271 -5.95 -6.55 10.89
N ASN A 272 -4.97 -6.92 11.73
CA ASN A 272 -4.23 -8.16 11.60
C ASN A 272 -5.15 -9.39 11.72
N ARG A 273 -6.12 -9.37 12.63
CA ARG A 273 -7.10 -10.45 12.77
C ARG A 273 -7.93 -10.64 11.49
N VAL A 274 -8.50 -9.56 10.94
CA VAL A 274 -9.30 -9.63 9.72
C VAL A 274 -8.46 -10.10 8.53
N LEU A 275 -7.25 -9.60 8.40
CA LEU A 275 -6.34 -9.99 7.33
C LEU A 275 -5.92 -11.46 7.46
N ASP A 276 -5.57 -11.94 8.66
CA ASP A 276 -5.21 -13.35 8.89
C ASP A 276 -6.38 -14.28 8.57
N GLU A 277 -7.60 -13.96 9.03
CA GLU A 277 -8.80 -14.73 8.70
C GLU A 277 -9.08 -14.78 7.19
N PHE A 278 -8.80 -13.70 6.47
CA PHE A 278 -8.92 -13.67 5.02
C PHE A 278 -7.87 -14.55 4.35
N ILE A 279 -6.61 -14.44 4.75
CA ILE A 279 -5.49 -15.22 4.20
C ILE A 279 -5.72 -16.73 4.42
N GLN A 280 -6.13 -17.15 5.61
CA GLN A 280 -6.39 -18.57 5.93
C GLN A 280 -7.51 -19.19 5.09
N ARG A 281 -8.44 -18.38 4.60
CA ARG A 281 -9.57 -18.84 3.75
C ARG A 281 -9.27 -18.71 2.26
N ALA A 282 -8.20 -18.01 1.88
CA ALA A 282 -7.78 -17.93 0.49
C ALA A 282 -7.22 -19.27 0.04
N PRO A 283 -7.65 -19.83 -1.10
CA PRO A 283 -7.05 -21.05 -1.62
C PRO A 283 -5.62 -20.77 -2.04
N ILE A 284 -4.67 -21.12 -1.19
CA ILE A 284 -3.24 -20.98 -1.48
C ILE A 284 -2.85 -22.16 -2.35
N TYR A 285 -2.94 -21.99 -3.66
CA TYR A 285 -2.50 -23.00 -4.62
C TYR A 285 -0.97 -23.07 -4.60
N GLY A 286 -0.41 -24.22 -4.23
CA GLY A 286 0.99 -24.58 -4.46
C GLY A 286 1.92 -24.68 -3.25
N VAL A 287 1.40 -24.66 -2.03
CA VAL A 287 2.16 -25.13 -0.87
C VAL A 287 1.72 -26.57 -0.56
N PRO A 288 2.59 -27.60 -0.66
CA PRO A 288 2.28 -28.91 -0.11
C PRO A 288 2.02 -28.73 1.39
N ILE A 289 0.84 -29.15 1.85
CA ILE A 289 0.59 -29.34 3.28
C ILE A 289 1.47 -30.55 3.65
N GLU A 290 2.62 -30.28 4.27
CA GLU A 290 3.37 -31.35 4.93
C GLU A 290 2.47 -31.89 6.05
N SER A 291 2.04 -33.13 5.85
CA SER A 291 1.22 -33.94 6.79
C SER A 291 2.03 -34.38 7.98
#